data_e0f477c33702623ab9a3b985363b0176
#
_entry.id   e0f477c33702623ab9a3b985363b0176
#
_cell.length_a   1.000
_cell.length_b   1.000
_cell.length_c   1.000
_cell.angle_alpha   90.00
_cell.angle_beta   90.00
_cell.angle_gamma   90.00
#
_symmetry.space_group_name_H-M   'P 1'
#
loop_
_entity.id
_entity.type
_entity.pdbx_description
1 polymer ?
#
loop_
_entity_poly.entity_id
_entity_poly.type
_entity_poly.pdbx_seq_one_letter_code
_entity_poly.pdbx_strand_id
1 'polypeptide(L)'
;MTRYAGWIIVASGLLAQAGCATHGPAEQARYQVSQTCNGALHCYATIQAALDATEGAPEGGWILVQVGPGHYIEKVTLKRSRVRLRGAGVDRTFLQFDIPAQDAARYHRDHWGTPGSATLTIDADQVIVEGLTIENTFDFLSNDALPDDDPRKIVNSQAVALLLDKHSDRVLVRDAALLGYQDTLFADGKRGLVRHSTIAGNVDFIFGGGQLLVVDSTIRSRPRTAAFKANEVQSIVAAPSTLLAQRIGIVVYRSRLTREQGVPDGSVALARPWHPTRNFPDGRYADPNAVGQALYIDCFMDAHILPDHWTSMAGTARDGSKTALFTPQDSRFFESGSRGPGAHHADIGIKWTDAPSIAEVTRVILDDWPEASIGGLP
;
A
#
# COMPACT_ATOMS: atom_id res chain seq x y z
N MET A 1 30.11 36.98 68.33
CA MET A 1 30.41 35.83 67.44
C MET A 1 29.15 35.49 66.67
N THR A 2 28.98 36.07 65.51
CA THR A 2 27.74 35.98 64.72
C THR A 2 28.00 35.04 63.52
N ARG A 3 27.22 33.94 63.39
CA ARG A 3 27.30 33.00 62.26
C ARG A 3 26.30 33.40 61.25
N TYR A 4 26.71 33.70 60.01
CA TYR A 4 25.90 33.83 58.82
C TYR A 4 25.69 32.48 58.18
N ALA A 5 24.43 32.08 58.02
CA ALA A 5 24.03 30.91 57.25
C ALA A 5 23.69 31.38 55.80
N GLY A 6 24.50 30.90 54.85
CA GLY A 6 24.22 31.16 53.42
C GLY A 6 23.21 30.13 52.86
N TRP A 7 22.17 30.62 52.22
CA TRP A 7 21.21 29.81 51.47
C TRP A 7 21.70 29.64 50.02
N ILE A 8 21.88 28.39 49.60
CA ILE A 8 22.18 28.07 48.19
C ILE A 8 20.83 27.85 47.51
N ILE A 9 20.48 28.72 46.54
CA ILE A 9 19.35 28.52 45.67
C ILE A 9 19.79 27.65 44.50
N VAL A 10 19.28 26.41 44.42
CA VAL A 10 19.43 25.53 43.27
C VAL A 10 18.34 25.88 42.29
N ALA A 11 18.71 26.53 41.21
CA ALA A 11 17.79 26.78 40.08
C ALA A 11 17.71 25.51 39.23
N SER A 12 16.58 24.79 39.32
CA SER A 12 16.28 23.66 38.47
C SER A 12 15.83 24.18 37.09
N GLY A 13 16.73 24.14 36.11
CA GLY A 13 16.39 24.43 34.73
C GLY A 13 15.51 23.33 34.13
N LEU A 14 14.26 23.62 33.88
CA LEU A 14 13.40 22.82 33.01
C LEU A 14 13.90 22.96 31.54
N LEU A 15 14.55 21.93 31.04
CA LEU A 15 14.79 21.78 29.61
C LEU A 15 13.45 21.43 28.95
N ALA A 16 12.83 22.42 28.33
CA ALA A 16 11.71 22.20 27.41
C ALA A 16 12.24 21.45 26.19
N GLN A 17 11.90 20.16 26.05
CA GLN A 17 12.08 19.45 24.80
C GLN A 17 11.12 20.04 23.78
N ALA A 18 11.65 20.86 22.86
CA ALA A 18 10.95 21.28 21.66
C ALA A 18 10.80 20.06 20.75
N GLY A 19 9.68 19.34 20.89
CA GLY A 19 9.25 18.35 19.91
C GLY A 19 9.06 19.06 18.60
N CYS A 20 9.83 18.70 17.57
CA CYS A 20 9.54 19.08 16.18
C CYS A 20 8.17 18.54 15.79
N ALA A 21 7.12 19.31 16.04
CA ALA A 21 5.84 19.07 15.39
C ALA A 21 6.02 19.37 13.90
N THR A 22 6.07 18.34 13.07
CA THR A 22 5.99 18.48 11.62
C THR A 22 4.61 19.06 11.31
N HIS A 23 4.55 20.37 11.13
CA HIS A 23 3.32 21.04 10.73
C HIS A 23 3.00 20.57 9.32
N GLY A 24 1.85 19.89 9.16
CA GLY A 24 1.29 19.61 7.84
C GLY A 24 0.92 20.93 7.13
N PRO A 25 0.56 20.85 5.84
CA PRO A 25 0.16 22.04 5.08
C PRO A 25 -0.99 22.80 5.77
N ALA A 26 -0.96 24.14 5.65
CA ALA A 26 -2.03 25.00 6.19
C ALA A 26 -3.37 24.65 5.52
N GLU A 27 -4.39 24.34 6.30
CA GLU A 27 -5.71 23.92 5.85
C GLU A 27 -6.63 25.14 5.68
N GLN A 28 -7.27 25.27 4.52
CA GLN A 28 -8.22 26.36 4.22
C GLN A 28 -9.64 26.06 4.70
N ALA A 29 -10.05 24.79 4.70
CA ALA A 29 -11.37 24.36 5.12
C ALA A 29 -11.33 23.02 5.83
N ARG A 30 -12.27 22.81 6.73
CA ARG A 30 -12.42 21.58 7.50
C ARG A 30 -13.82 21.01 7.33
N TYR A 31 -13.90 19.74 6.99
CA TYR A 31 -15.10 18.93 6.91
C TYR A 31 -15.02 17.84 7.97
N GLN A 32 -16.14 17.57 8.63
CA GLN A 32 -16.22 16.54 9.67
C GLN A 32 -17.08 15.38 9.19
N VAL A 33 -16.66 14.17 9.49
CA VAL A 33 -17.47 12.96 9.30
C VAL A 33 -17.72 12.33 10.66
N SER A 34 -19.00 12.13 10.99
CA SER A 34 -19.42 11.49 12.23
C SER A 34 -20.76 10.81 12.03
N GLN A 35 -20.92 9.62 12.59
CA GLN A 35 -22.21 8.90 12.60
C GLN A 35 -23.30 9.65 13.37
N THR A 36 -22.93 10.66 14.15
CA THR A 36 -23.83 11.46 14.99
C THR A 36 -23.90 12.93 14.53
N CYS A 37 -23.75 13.21 13.23
CA CYS A 37 -23.91 14.56 12.70
C CYS A 37 -25.32 15.09 12.91
N ASN A 38 -25.45 16.23 13.60
CA ASN A 38 -26.75 16.85 14.00
C ASN A 38 -27.08 18.06 13.12
N GLY A 39 -26.75 18.04 11.81
CA GLY A 39 -26.98 19.17 10.91
C GLY A 39 -26.02 20.35 11.10
N ALA A 40 -24.90 20.17 11.81
CA ALA A 40 -23.86 21.17 11.92
C ALA A 40 -23.23 21.43 10.54
N LEU A 41 -22.84 22.68 10.29
CA LEU A 41 -22.20 23.08 9.04
C LEU A 41 -20.94 22.21 8.77
N HIS A 42 -20.82 21.69 7.55
CA HIS A 42 -19.73 20.79 7.13
C HIS A 42 -19.58 19.51 7.95
N CYS A 43 -20.65 19.01 8.56
CA CYS A 43 -20.69 17.70 9.20
C CYS A 43 -21.53 16.72 8.37
N TYR A 44 -20.96 15.54 8.08
CA TYR A 44 -21.51 14.53 7.19
C TYR A 44 -21.57 13.17 7.88
N ALA A 45 -22.58 12.38 7.56
CA ALA A 45 -22.72 11.03 8.12
C ALA A 45 -21.78 10.01 7.43
N THR A 46 -21.36 10.29 6.20
CA THR A 46 -20.53 9.41 5.39
C THR A 46 -19.27 10.12 4.89
N ILE A 47 -18.22 9.32 4.66
CA ILE A 47 -16.93 9.83 4.11
C ILE A 47 -17.14 10.33 2.69
N GLN A 48 -17.90 9.57 1.85
CA GLN A 48 -18.14 9.98 0.47
C GLN A 48 -18.87 11.32 0.40
N ALA A 49 -19.92 11.52 1.20
CA ALA A 49 -20.64 12.79 1.20
C ALA A 49 -19.77 14.00 1.62
N ALA A 50 -18.85 13.78 2.56
CA ALA A 50 -17.90 14.83 2.94
C ALA A 50 -16.91 15.14 1.80
N LEU A 51 -16.42 14.12 1.10
CA LEU A 51 -15.52 14.29 -0.04
C LEU A 51 -16.22 14.98 -1.22
N ASP A 52 -17.44 14.57 -1.55
CA ASP A 52 -18.25 15.21 -2.61
C ASP A 52 -18.48 16.71 -2.29
N ALA A 53 -18.74 17.05 -1.05
CA ALA A 53 -18.90 18.45 -0.63
C ALA A 53 -17.60 19.26 -0.77
N THR A 54 -16.43 18.63 -0.76
CA THR A 54 -15.16 19.34 -1.00
C THR A 54 -15.01 19.82 -2.43
N GLU A 55 -15.69 19.19 -3.40
CA GLU A 55 -15.58 19.55 -4.83
C GLU A 55 -16.06 20.99 -5.09
N GLY A 56 -17.00 21.50 -4.28
CA GLY A 56 -17.47 22.88 -4.35
C GLY A 56 -16.62 23.92 -3.61
N ALA A 57 -15.57 23.49 -2.90
CA ALA A 57 -14.69 24.43 -2.21
C ALA A 57 -13.70 25.12 -3.16
N PRO A 58 -13.22 26.35 -2.84
CA PRO A 58 -12.26 27.07 -3.66
C PRO A 58 -11.02 26.23 -3.98
N GLU A 59 -10.51 26.39 -5.20
CA GLU A 59 -9.28 25.71 -5.64
C GLU A 59 -8.05 26.26 -4.92
N GLY A 60 -6.97 25.47 -4.90
CA GLY A 60 -5.62 25.94 -4.55
C GLY A 60 -5.19 25.66 -3.11
N GLY A 61 -6.10 25.43 -2.15
CA GLY A 61 -5.75 25.16 -0.76
C GLY A 61 -5.97 23.72 -0.32
N TRP A 62 -5.34 23.32 0.77
CA TRP A 62 -5.57 22.03 1.41
C TRP A 62 -6.90 22.01 2.16
N ILE A 63 -7.59 20.88 2.07
CA ILE A 63 -8.84 20.62 2.79
C ILE A 63 -8.62 19.46 3.73
N LEU A 64 -8.99 19.65 5.00
CA LEU A 64 -9.07 18.57 5.98
C LEU A 64 -10.45 17.95 6.00
N VAL A 65 -10.52 16.64 5.72
CA VAL A 65 -11.68 15.80 6.01
C VAL A 65 -11.34 14.98 7.26
N GLN A 66 -11.88 15.40 8.39
CA GLN A 66 -11.66 14.74 9.69
C GLN A 66 -12.74 13.69 9.93
N VAL A 67 -12.34 12.42 9.96
CA VAL A 67 -13.26 11.29 10.21
C VAL A 67 -13.21 10.89 11.68
N GLY A 68 -14.36 10.92 12.33
CA GLY A 68 -14.52 10.50 13.73
C GLY A 68 -14.32 8.99 13.91
N PRO A 69 -14.26 8.52 15.17
CA PRO A 69 -14.25 7.09 15.46
C PRO A 69 -15.51 6.40 14.93
N GLY A 70 -15.36 5.15 14.47
CA GLY A 70 -16.49 4.34 14.00
C GLY A 70 -16.14 3.45 12.83
N HIS A 71 -17.11 2.61 12.43
CA HIS A 71 -17.04 1.76 11.25
C HIS A 71 -17.87 2.40 10.13
N TYR A 72 -17.23 2.77 9.06
CA TYR A 72 -17.82 3.35 7.86
C TYR A 72 -17.84 2.30 6.77
N ILE A 73 -19.01 1.70 6.53
CA ILE A 73 -19.20 0.65 5.51
C ILE A 73 -19.53 1.35 4.21
N GLU A 74 -18.49 1.78 3.51
CA GLU A 74 -18.60 2.60 2.31
C GLU A 74 -17.56 2.20 1.27
N LYS A 75 -17.92 2.35 0.00
CA LYS A 75 -17.00 2.35 -1.12
C LYS A 75 -16.75 3.79 -1.54
N VAL A 76 -15.52 4.26 -1.36
CA VAL A 76 -15.19 5.69 -1.40
C VAL A 76 -14.28 6.00 -2.60
N THR A 77 -14.57 7.08 -3.34
CA THR A 77 -13.70 7.62 -4.37
C THR A 77 -13.35 9.08 -4.07
N LEU A 78 -12.05 9.36 -3.93
CA LEU A 78 -11.50 10.69 -3.70
C LEU A 78 -10.98 11.25 -5.02
N LYS A 79 -11.63 12.32 -5.54
CA LYS A 79 -11.31 12.94 -6.84
C LYS A 79 -10.71 14.31 -6.73
N ARG A 80 -10.86 14.97 -5.56
CA ARG A 80 -10.32 16.30 -5.35
C ARG A 80 -8.86 16.25 -4.89
N SER A 81 -8.00 17.03 -5.54
CA SER A 81 -6.62 17.25 -5.13
C SER A 81 -6.49 18.09 -3.86
N ARG A 82 -5.38 17.95 -3.14
CA ARG A 82 -5.07 18.65 -1.89
C ARG A 82 -6.08 18.36 -0.78
N VAL A 83 -6.45 17.09 -0.63
CA VAL A 83 -7.28 16.61 0.47
C VAL A 83 -6.42 15.84 1.46
N ARG A 84 -6.63 16.13 2.74
CA ARG A 84 -6.11 15.37 3.87
C ARG A 84 -7.27 14.64 4.53
N LEU A 85 -7.34 13.33 4.32
CA LEU A 85 -8.31 12.44 4.95
C LEU A 85 -7.68 11.88 6.23
N ARG A 86 -8.18 12.32 7.38
CA ARG A 86 -7.64 11.95 8.70
C ARG A 86 -8.67 11.25 9.54
N GLY A 87 -8.38 10.02 9.97
CA GLY A 87 -9.13 9.30 11.00
C GLY A 87 -8.73 9.69 12.41
N ALA A 88 -9.35 9.06 13.39
CA ALA A 88 -9.07 9.24 14.81
C ALA A 88 -8.01 8.27 15.37
N GLY A 89 -7.51 7.37 14.55
CA GLY A 89 -6.54 6.32 14.86
C GLY A 89 -6.87 5.02 14.13
N VAL A 90 -5.85 4.18 13.86
CA VAL A 90 -6.02 2.91 13.13
C VAL A 90 -6.91 1.89 13.86
N ASP A 91 -7.01 2.01 15.18
CA ASP A 91 -7.83 1.20 16.06
C ASP A 91 -9.21 1.84 16.37
N ARG A 92 -9.53 2.97 15.77
CA ARG A 92 -10.71 3.76 16.08
C ARG A 92 -11.56 4.17 14.88
N THR A 93 -10.95 4.35 13.71
CA THR A 93 -11.64 4.73 12.48
C THR A 93 -11.40 3.65 11.44
N PHE A 94 -12.48 3.00 10.98
CA PHE A 94 -12.44 1.91 10.01
C PHE A 94 -13.28 2.29 8.79
N LEU A 95 -12.64 2.36 7.63
CA LEU A 95 -13.32 2.40 6.33
C LEU A 95 -13.29 1.00 5.73
N GLN A 96 -14.45 0.38 5.57
CA GLN A 96 -14.58 -1.03 5.20
C GLN A 96 -15.60 -1.22 4.09
N PHE A 97 -15.31 -2.14 3.18
CA PHE A 97 -16.28 -2.59 2.18
C PHE A 97 -16.01 -4.04 1.79
N ASP A 98 -17.07 -4.80 1.53
CA ASP A 98 -17.00 -6.21 1.14
C ASP A 98 -17.36 -6.34 -0.33
N ILE A 99 -16.34 -6.49 -1.20
CA ILE A 99 -16.56 -6.75 -2.61
C ILE A 99 -15.31 -7.37 -3.29
N PRO A 100 -15.41 -8.57 -3.89
CA PRO A 100 -14.37 -9.13 -4.73
C PRO A 100 -14.45 -8.56 -6.15
N ALA A 101 -13.36 -8.70 -6.91
CA ALA A 101 -13.26 -8.25 -8.30
C ALA A 101 -14.34 -8.83 -9.23
N GLN A 102 -14.76 -10.07 -8.97
CA GLN A 102 -15.81 -10.74 -9.75
C GLN A 102 -17.10 -9.93 -9.85
N ASP A 103 -17.46 -9.19 -8.80
CA ASP A 103 -18.72 -8.46 -8.68
C ASP A 103 -18.54 -6.95 -8.83
N ALA A 104 -17.31 -6.48 -9.05
CA ALA A 104 -16.95 -5.08 -8.87
C ALA A 104 -16.77 -4.27 -10.17
N ALA A 105 -16.83 -4.87 -11.35
CA ALA A 105 -16.54 -4.20 -12.62
C ALA A 105 -17.35 -2.90 -12.84
N ARG A 106 -18.60 -2.85 -12.34
CA ARG A 106 -19.48 -1.67 -12.45
C ARG A 106 -18.97 -0.43 -11.71
N TYR A 107 -18.03 -0.60 -10.79
CA TYR A 107 -17.50 0.49 -9.98
C TYR A 107 -16.23 1.13 -10.56
N HIS A 108 -15.71 0.62 -11.66
CA HIS A 108 -14.55 1.21 -12.31
C HIS A 108 -14.90 1.70 -13.72
N ARG A 109 -14.36 2.85 -14.10
CA ARG A 109 -14.61 3.50 -15.42
C ARG A 109 -14.31 2.61 -16.62
N ASP A 110 -13.31 1.73 -16.52
CA ASP A 110 -12.91 0.82 -17.59
C ASP A 110 -13.60 -0.55 -17.47
N HIS A 111 -14.62 -0.69 -16.63
CA HIS A 111 -15.31 -1.94 -16.30
C HIS A 111 -14.36 -3.08 -15.93
N TRP A 112 -13.29 -2.76 -15.24
CA TRP A 112 -12.31 -3.72 -14.74
C TRP A 112 -12.58 -4.03 -13.27
N GLY A 113 -12.74 -5.33 -12.95
CA GLY A 113 -13.17 -5.78 -11.63
C GLY A 113 -12.16 -5.50 -10.52
N THR A 114 -10.87 -5.78 -10.74
CA THR A 114 -9.85 -5.59 -9.70
C THR A 114 -9.80 -4.16 -9.16
N PRO A 115 -9.63 -3.09 -9.98
CA PRO A 115 -9.69 -1.73 -9.44
C PRO A 115 -11.10 -1.37 -8.95
N GLY A 116 -12.15 -1.96 -9.55
CA GLY A 116 -13.53 -1.80 -9.10
C GLY A 116 -13.78 -2.31 -7.69
N SER A 117 -12.98 -3.25 -7.19
CA SER A 117 -13.13 -3.79 -5.83
C SER A 117 -12.57 -2.86 -4.72
N ALA A 118 -11.83 -1.81 -5.05
CA ALA A 118 -11.19 -0.97 -4.05
C ALA A 118 -12.19 -0.35 -3.06
N THR A 119 -11.92 -0.49 -1.76
CA THR A 119 -12.68 0.18 -0.70
C THR A 119 -12.48 1.69 -0.76
N LEU A 120 -11.21 2.14 -0.90
CA LEU A 120 -10.88 3.54 -1.19
C LEU A 120 -10.13 3.63 -2.52
N THR A 121 -10.65 4.44 -3.44
CA THR A 121 -9.97 4.83 -4.68
C THR A 121 -9.50 6.28 -4.56
N ILE A 122 -8.23 6.53 -4.84
CA ILE A 122 -7.68 7.88 -4.95
C ILE A 122 -7.39 8.16 -6.42
N ASP A 123 -8.14 9.08 -7.00
CA ASP A 123 -8.04 9.53 -8.41
C ASP A 123 -7.74 11.03 -8.44
N ALA A 124 -6.74 11.45 -7.66
CA ALA A 124 -6.41 12.86 -7.42
C ALA A 124 -4.92 13.03 -7.08
N ASP A 125 -4.42 14.24 -7.28
CA ASP A 125 -3.04 14.64 -6.96
C ASP A 125 -2.94 15.28 -5.57
N GLN A 126 -1.80 15.10 -4.88
CA GLN A 126 -1.52 15.68 -3.57
C GLN A 126 -2.58 15.29 -2.52
N VAL A 127 -2.63 14.01 -2.18
CA VAL A 127 -3.56 13.49 -1.18
C VAL A 127 -2.78 12.93 0.02
N ILE A 128 -3.27 13.21 1.23
CA ILE A 128 -2.75 12.63 2.46
C ILE A 128 -3.87 11.78 3.10
N VAL A 129 -3.56 10.52 3.39
CA VAL A 129 -4.44 9.60 4.13
C VAL A 129 -3.73 9.19 5.40
N GLU A 130 -4.34 9.42 6.57
CA GLU A 130 -3.69 9.14 7.84
C GLU A 130 -4.64 8.79 8.99
N GLY A 131 -4.14 7.98 9.94
CA GLY A 131 -4.83 7.71 11.19
C GLY A 131 -6.11 6.90 11.06
N LEU A 132 -6.21 5.97 10.09
CA LEU A 132 -7.36 5.09 9.93
C LEU A 132 -6.98 3.74 9.36
N THR A 133 -7.85 2.77 9.53
CA THR A 133 -7.81 1.47 8.86
C THR A 133 -8.69 1.49 7.62
N ILE A 134 -8.15 1.04 6.50
CA ILE A 134 -8.86 0.80 5.24
C ILE A 134 -8.82 -0.68 4.97
N GLU A 135 -9.97 -1.32 4.83
CA GLU A 135 -10.07 -2.76 4.70
C GLU A 135 -11.07 -3.17 3.62
N ASN A 136 -10.67 -4.12 2.77
CA ASN A 136 -11.65 -4.90 2.04
C ASN A 136 -11.96 -6.17 2.85
N THR A 137 -13.22 -6.29 3.27
CA THR A 137 -13.66 -7.33 4.20
C THR A 137 -14.16 -8.60 3.51
N PHE A 138 -13.87 -8.78 2.21
CA PHE A 138 -14.21 -10.00 1.50
C PHE A 138 -13.66 -11.23 2.23
N ASP A 139 -14.53 -12.21 2.49
CA ASP A 139 -14.17 -13.44 3.20
C ASP A 139 -13.32 -14.37 2.31
N PHE A 140 -12.07 -13.92 2.11
CA PHE A 140 -11.11 -14.65 1.30
C PHE A 140 -10.83 -16.05 1.84
N LEU A 141 -10.74 -16.23 3.16
CA LEU A 141 -10.35 -17.52 3.73
C LEU A 141 -11.41 -18.59 3.51
N SER A 142 -12.69 -18.27 3.67
CA SER A 142 -13.78 -19.18 3.35
C SER A 142 -13.81 -19.52 1.86
N ASN A 143 -13.56 -18.53 1.00
CA ASN A 143 -13.46 -18.76 -0.44
C ASN A 143 -12.25 -19.61 -0.83
N ASP A 144 -11.07 -19.34 -0.24
CA ASP A 144 -9.81 -20.05 -0.50
C ASP A 144 -9.87 -21.53 -0.08
N ALA A 145 -10.67 -21.86 0.93
CA ALA A 145 -10.91 -23.23 1.39
C ALA A 145 -11.77 -24.07 0.44
N LEU A 146 -12.51 -23.44 -0.48
CA LEU A 146 -13.35 -24.17 -1.43
C LEU A 146 -12.50 -24.85 -2.51
N PRO A 147 -12.85 -26.07 -2.93
CA PRO A 147 -12.28 -26.71 -4.12
C PRO A 147 -12.39 -25.82 -5.37
N ASP A 148 -11.48 -25.99 -6.33
CA ASP A 148 -11.47 -25.15 -7.53
C ASP A 148 -12.72 -25.36 -8.43
N ASP A 149 -13.37 -26.50 -8.34
CA ASP A 149 -14.59 -26.85 -9.06
C ASP A 149 -15.89 -26.59 -8.26
N ASP A 150 -15.79 -26.05 -7.03
CA ASP A 150 -16.98 -25.69 -6.25
C ASP A 150 -17.71 -24.50 -6.92
N PRO A 151 -19.01 -24.64 -7.25
CA PRO A 151 -19.75 -23.57 -7.94
C PRO A 151 -19.94 -22.29 -7.11
N ARG A 152 -19.68 -22.34 -5.80
CA ARG A 152 -19.72 -21.17 -4.90
C ARG A 152 -18.41 -20.40 -4.90
N LYS A 153 -17.31 -20.99 -5.43
CA LYS A 153 -15.99 -20.36 -5.42
C LYS A 153 -15.97 -19.11 -6.26
N ILE A 154 -15.61 -18.00 -5.64
CA ILE A 154 -15.31 -16.74 -6.33
C ILE A 154 -13.94 -16.88 -7.00
N VAL A 155 -13.91 -16.94 -8.32
CA VAL A 155 -12.68 -17.18 -9.09
C VAL A 155 -11.83 -15.92 -9.16
N ASN A 156 -12.44 -14.75 -9.38
CA ASN A 156 -11.76 -13.45 -9.36
C ASN A 156 -11.88 -12.84 -7.95
N SER A 157 -11.12 -13.41 -7.03
CA SER A 157 -11.17 -13.13 -5.58
C SER A 157 -10.28 -11.96 -5.14
N GLN A 158 -9.70 -11.19 -6.08
CA GLN A 158 -8.97 -9.96 -5.78
C GLN A 158 -9.89 -8.99 -5.04
N ALA A 159 -9.40 -8.37 -3.96
CA ALA A 159 -10.20 -7.54 -3.06
C ALA A 159 -9.37 -6.39 -2.51
N VAL A 160 -9.35 -5.28 -3.26
CA VAL A 160 -8.47 -4.13 -3.01
C VAL A 160 -8.97 -3.31 -1.82
N ALA A 161 -8.11 -3.03 -0.86
CA ALA A 161 -8.40 -2.07 0.20
C ALA A 161 -8.17 -0.63 -0.30
N LEU A 162 -7.00 -0.36 -0.90
CA LEU A 162 -6.63 0.96 -1.41
C LEU A 162 -6.13 0.88 -2.85
N LEU A 163 -6.74 1.67 -3.73
CA LEU A 163 -6.27 1.93 -5.09
C LEU A 163 -5.72 3.36 -5.19
N LEU A 164 -4.44 3.48 -5.56
CA LEU A 164 -3.87 4.69 -6.12
C LEU A 164 -4.06 4.62 -7.64
N ASP A 165 -5.10 5.26 -8.15
CA ASP A 165 -5.49 5.12 -9.55
C ASP A 165 -4.51 5.88 -10.47
N LYS A 166 -4.46 5.53 -11.75
CA LYS A 166 -3.49 6.02 -12.74
C LYS A 166 -3.40 7.55 -12.88
N HIS A 167 -4.42 8.30 -12.49
CA HIS A 167 -4.39 9.77 -12.50
C HIS A 167 -3.85 10.35 -11.19
N SER A 168 -3.65 9.53 -10.15
CA SER A 168 -3.11 10.02 -8.88
C SER A 168 -1.61 10.28 -8.99
N ASP A 169 -1.16 11.34 -8.31
CA ASP A 169 0.25 11.65 -8.09
C ASP A 169 0.43 12.18 -6.67
N ARG A 170 1.59 11.94 -6.06
CA ARG A 170 1.93 12.45 -4.73
C ARG A 170 0.89 12.09 -3.66
N VAL A 171 0.60 10.78 -3.55
CA VAL A 171 -0.28 10.24 -2.51
C VAL A 171 0.53 9.75 -1.32
N LEU A 172 0.37 10.41 -0.18
CA LEU A 172 0.98 10.02 1.10
C LEU A 172 -0.03 9.25 1.97
N VAL A 173 0.31 8.01 2.29
CA VAL A 173 -0.38 7.21 3.31
C VAL A 173 0.53 7.08 4.52
N ARG A 174 0.06 7.50 5.70
CA ARG A 174 0.86 7.39 6.92
C ARG A 174 0.03 7.09 8.15
N ASP A 175 0.68 6.44 9.12
CA ASP A 175 0.04 6.09 10.38
C ASP A 175 -1.32 5.40 10.14
N ALA A 176 -1.37 4.48 9.15
CA ALA A 176 -2.57 3.83 8.64
C ALA A 176 -2.41 2.31 8.61
N ALA A 177 -3.54 1.59 8.50
CA ALA A 177 -3.56 0.17 8.25
C ALA A 177 -4.34 -0.12 6.96
N LEU A 178 -3.71 -0.84 6.01
CA LEU A 178 -4.32 -1.34 4.79
C LEU A 178 -4.48 -2.84 4.93
N LEU A 179 -5.71 -3.30 5.05
CA LEU A 179 -6.02 -4.70 5.37
C LEU A 179 -6.82 -5.36 4.25
N GLY A 180 -6.39 -6.55 3.89
CA GLY A 180 -7.03 -7.40 2.90
C GLY A 180 -6.38 -8.76 2.86
N TYR A 181 -6.56 -9.46 1.76
CA TYR A 181 -5.89 -10.73 1.47
C TYR A 181 -5.21 -10.67 0.11
N GLN A 182 -5.91 -11.02 -0.97
CA GLN A 182 -5.38 -10.88 -2.32
C GLN A 182 -5.55 -9.44 -2.81
N ASP A 183 -4.47 -8.85 -3.34
CA ASP A 183 -4.50 -7.53 -4.00
C ASP A 183 -4.81 -6.35 -3.06
N THR A 184 -4.30 -6.31 -1.83
CA THR A 184 -4.68 -5.29 -0.82
C THR A 184 -4.37 -3.85 -1.22
N LEU A 185 -3.16 -3.56 -1.73
CA LEU A 185 -2.72 -2.23 -2.18
C LEU A 185 -2.41 -2.24 -3.67
N PHE A 186 -3.24 -1.56 -4.45
CA PHE A 186 -3.03 -1.37 -5.88
C PHE A 186 -2.39 0.00 -6.15
N ALA A 187 -1.11 0.02 -6.49
CA ALA A 187 -0.36 1.23 -6.82
C ALA A 187 -0.22 1.36 -8.34
N ASP A 188 -1.17 2.05 -8.98
CA ASP A 188 -1.19 2.30 -10.44
C ASP A 188 -1.01 3.80 -10.78
N GLY A 189 -0.90 4.64 -9.76
CA GLY A 189 -0.62 6.08 -9.87
C GLY A 189 0.83 6.40 -10.18
N LYS A 190 1.13 7.68 -10.35
CA LYS A 190 2.50 8.11 -10.69
C LYS A 190 3.45 7.93 -9.51
N ARG A 191 3.14 8.54 -8.36
CA ARG A 191 3.99 8.50 -7.16
C ARG A 191 3.16 8.28 -5.91
N GLY A 192 3.51 7.25 -5.13
CA GLY A 192 2.93 6.94 -3.84
C GLY A 192 4.01 6.78 -2.76
N LEU A 193 3.71 7.20 -1.55
CA LEU A 193 4.52 7.00 -0.36
C LEU A 193 3.66 6.42 0.76
N VAL A 194 4.07 5.26 1.27
CA VAL A 194 3.48 4.66 2.48
C VAL A 194 4.54 4.65 3.58
N ARG A 195 4.22 5.22 4.75
CA ARG A 195 5.16 5.21 5.88
C ARG A 195 4.47 5.00 7.22
N HIS A 196 5.21 4.45 8.20
CA HIS A 196 4.73 4.18 9.57
C HIS A 196 3.37 3.44 9.58
N SER A 197 3.14 2.57 8.60
CA SER A 197 1.85 1.96 8.34
C SER A 197 1.95 0.44 8.34
N THR A 198 0.81 -0.23 8.40
CA THR A 198 0.72 -1.68 8.22
C THR A 198 0.03 -1.98 6.89
N ILE A 199 0.62 -2.86 6.07
CA ILE A 199 -0.02 -3.43 4.89
C ILE A 199 -0.10 -4.93 5.13
N ALA A 200 -1.31 -5.51 5.13
CA ALA A 200 -1.53 -6.92 5.37
C ALA A 200 -2.28 -7.61 4.22
N GLY A 201 -1.80 -8.79 3.84
CA GLY A 201 -2.39 -9.58 2.78
C GLY A 201 -1.68 -10.91 2.57
N ASN A 202 -2.03 -11.64 1.50
CA ASN A 202 -1.37 -12.92 1.20
C ASN A 202 -0.93 -13.05 -0.27
N VAL A 203 -1.76 -12.80 -1.26
CA VAL A 203 -1.39 -12.97 -2.67
C VAL A 203 -1.32 -11.61 -3.34
N ASP A 204 -0.14 -11.25 -3.89
CA ASP A 204 0.09 -10.02 -4.65
C ASP A 204 -0.37 -8.76 -3.92
N PHE A 205 -0.26 -8.75 -2.59
CA PHE A 205 -0.96 -7.76 -1.79
C PHE A 205 -0.36 -6.34 -1.83
N ILE A 206 0.74 -6.15 -2.56
CA ILE A 206 1.26 -4.85 -3.01
C ILE A 206 1.57 -4.97 -4.50
N PHE A 207 0.76 -4.37 -5.36
CA PHE A 207 0.91 -4.59 -6.80
C PHE A 207 0.64 -3.31 -7.62
N GLY A 208 0.97 -3.36 -8.91
CA GLY A 208 0.70 -2.28 -9.86
C GLY A 208 1.90 -1.80 -10.66
N GLY A 209 1.65 -0.85 -11.56
CA GLY A 209 2.65 -0.26 -12.46
C GLY A 209 3.22 1.07 -11.99
N GLY A 210 2.70 1.65 -10.92
CA GLY A 210 3.11 2.95 -10.39
C GLY A 210 4.45 2.94 -9.67
N GLN A 211 4.91 4.11 -9.28
CA GLN A 211 6.08 4.30 -8.42
C GLN A 211 5.62 4.34 -6.96
N LEU A 212 6.05 3.38 -6.17
CA LEU A 212 5.65 3.26 -4.76
C LEU A 212 6.89 3.12 -3.87
N LEU A 213 7.01 3.99 -2.87
CA LEU A 213 7.96 3.84 -1.78
C LEU A 213 7.23 3.48 -0.48
N VAL A 214 7.54 2.31 0.07
CA VAL A 214 7.08 1.88 1.41
C VAL A 214 8.27 1.97 2.36
N VAL A 215 8.17 2.79 3.40
CA VAL A 215 9.27 3.04 4.33
C VAL A 215 8.82 2.97 5.78
N ASP A 216 9.72 2.47 6.68
CA ASP A 216 9.49 2.38 8.12
C ASP A 216 8.13 1.76 8.49
N SER A 217 7.71 0.73 7.75
CA SER A 217 6.36 0.14 7.79
C SER A 217 6.40 -1.35 8.12
N THR A 218 5.25 -1.91 8.46
CA THR A 218 5.07 -3.35 8.66
C THR A 218 4.33 -3.94 7.45
N ILE A 219 4.94 -4.91 6.78
CA ILE A 219 4.34 -5.71 5.73
C ILE A 219 4.05 -7.07 6.34
N ARG A 220 2.76 -7.41 6.45
CA ARG A 220 2.30 -8.57 7.22
C ARG A 220 1.64 -9.60 6.33
N SER A 221 2.29 -10.74 6.18
CA SER A 221 1.72 -11.88 5.45
C SER A 221 0.62 -12.55 6.27
N ARG A 222 -0.53 -12.79 5.65
CA ARG A 222 -1.71 -13.44 6.23
C ARG A 222 -1.83 -14.89 5.75
N PRO A 223 -2.43 -15.78 6.55
CA PRO A 223 -2.52 -17.21 6.20
C PRO A 223 -3.42 -17.46 4.98
N ARG A 224 -3.26 -18.65 4.42
CA ARG A 224 -4.11 -19.25 3.40
C ARG A 224 -4.81 -20.49 3.97
N THR A 225 -5.96 -20.83 3.41
CA THR A 225 -6.74 -22.04 3.79
C THR A 225 -6.77 -23.09 2.69
N ALA A 226 -6.33 -22.77 1.47
CA ALA A 226 -6.12 -23.75 0.41
C ALA A 226 -5.10 -24.82 0.82
N ALA A 227 -5.24 -26.03 0.28
CA ALA A 227 -4.27 -27.10 0.47
C ALA A 227 -3.02 -26.88 -0.38
N PHE A 228 -1.85 -26.83 0.24
CA PHE A 228 -0.56 -26.68 -0.43
C PHE A 228 0.30 -27.94 -0.23
N LYS A 229 1.13 -28.22 -1.25
CA LYS A 229 2.18 -29.23 -1.13
C LYS A 229 3.35 -28.71 -0.29
N ALA A 230 4.11 -29.61 0.28
CA ALA A 230 5.35 -29.22 0.96
C ALA A 230 6.27 -28.40 0.01
N ASN A 231 6.80 -27.31 0.53
CA ASN A 231 7.68 -26.36 -0.20
C ASN A 231 7.01 -25.63 -1.38
N GLU A 232 5.70 -25.62 -1.47
CA GLU A 232 4.98 -24.79 -2.43
C GLU A 232 4.91 -23.33 -1.96
N VAL A 233 5.09 -22.38 -2.90
CA VAL A 233 4.89 -20.95 -2.62
C VAL A 233 3.40 -20.71 -2.38
N GLN A 234 3.06 -20.27 -1.18
CA GLN A 234 1.66 -20.07 -0.78
C GLN A 234 1.20 -18.63 -0.98
N SER A 235 2.13 -17.68 -0.82
CA SER A 235 1.81 -16.25 -0.81
C SER A 235 2.91 -15.44 -1.47
N ILE A 236 2.57 -14.24 -1.93
CA ILE A 236 3.48 -13.32 -2.61
C ILE A 236 3.25 -11.92 -2.06
N VAL A 237 4.31 -11.23 -1.65
CA VAL A 237 4.22 -9.86 -1.14
C VAL A 237 3.90 -8.91 -2.28
N ALA A 238 4.70 -8.92 -3.36
CA ALA A 238 4.55 -7.93 -4.42
C ALA A 238 4.39 -8.54 -5.83
N ALA A 239 3.56 -7.88 -6.66
CA ALA A 239 3.41 -8.17 -8.09
C ALA A 239 3.52 -6.89 -8.92
N PRO A 240 4.75 -6.37 -9.12
CA PRO A 240 4.95 -5.17 -9.91
C PRO A 240 4.73 -5.41 -11.40
N SER A 241 4.13 -4.42 -12.07
CA SER A 241 3.98 -4.34 -13.52
C SER A 241 4.62 -3.07 -14.10
N THR A 242 5.72 -2.65 -13.49
CA THR A 242 6.46 -1.45 -13.85
C THR A 242 6.92 -1.49 -15.30
N LEU A 243 6.58 -0.49 -16.10
CA LEU A 243 7.03 -0.42 -17.49
C LEU A 243 8.56 -0.31 -17.56
N LEU A 244 9.18 -0.92 -18.56
CA LEU A 244 10.63 -0.92 -18.76
C LEU A 244 11.21 0.52 -18.81
N ALA A 245 10.48 1.45 -19.41
CA ALA A 245 10.88 2.85 -19.50
C ALA A 245 10.83 3.60 -18.14
N GLN A 246 10.14 3.05 -17.14
CA GLN A 246 10.02 3.65 -15.81
C GLN A 246 11.15 3.18 -14.92
N ARG A 247 11.93 4.10 -14.39
CA ARG A 247 13.15 3.82 -13.60
C ARG A 247 12.86 3.21 -12.23
N ILE A 248 11.78 3.62 -11.56
CA ILE A 248 11.40 3.17 -10.22
C ILE A 248 10.03 2.50 -10.27
N GLY A 249 9.90 1.35 -9.61
CA GLY A 249 8.66 0.62 -9.40
C GLY A 249 8.25 0.58 -7.93
N ILE A 250 8.11 -0.63 -7.36
CA ILE A 250 7.80 -0.85 -5.94
C ILE A 250 9.10 -0.95 -5.15
N VAL A 251 9.26 -0.08 -4.15
CA VAL A 251 10.43 -0.06 -3.26
C VAL A 251 9.98 -0.19 -1.82
N VAL A 252 10.56 -1.13 -1.11
CA VAL A 252 10.36 -1.36 0.33
C VAL A 252 11.68 -1.09 1.05
N TYR A 253 11.69 -0.08 1.92
CA TYR A 253 12.90 0.38 2.60
C TYR A 253 12.71 0.42 4.12
N ARG A 254 13.69 -0.03 4.88
CA ARG A 254 13.72 -0.04 6.36
C ARG A 254 12.43 -0.58 6.99
N SER A 255 11.76 -1.51 6.33
CA SER A 255 10.48 -2.04 6.75
C SER A 255 10.60 -3.45 7.33
N ARG A 256 9.55 -3.92 7.98
CA ARG A 256 9.54 -5.24 8.62
C ARG A 256 8.55 -6.14 7.91
N LEU A 257 9.06 -7.22 7.31
CA LEU A 257 8.25 -8.30 6.77
C LEU A 257 7.98 -9.29 7.89
N THR A 258 6.72 -9.36 8.32
CA THR A 258 6.23 -10.19 9.43
C THR A 258 5.10 -11.07 8.95
N ARG A 259 4.61 -11.94 9.81
CA ARG A 259 3.50 -12.84 9.49
C ARG A 259 2.48 -12.94 10.62
N GLU A 260 1.26 -13.29 10.27
CA GLU A 260 0.24 -13.77 11.21
C GLU A 260 0.47 -15.27 11.50
N GLN A 261 -0.14 -15.76 12.58
CA GLN A 261 -0.13 -17.18 12.91
C GLN A 261 -0.74 -17.99 11.76
N GLY A 262 -0.13 -19.11 11.42
CA GLY A 262 -0.59 -19.99 10.34
C GLY A 262 0.15 -19.81 9.00
N VAL A 263 1.00 -18.81 8.87
CA VAL A 263 1.89 -18.67 7.70
C VAL A 263 3.17 -19.48 7.93
N PRO A 264 3.48 -20.51 7.12
CA PRO A 264 4.64 -21.37 7.33
C PRO A 264 5.99 -20.68 7.03
N ASP A 265 7.07 -21.24 7.57
CA ASP A 265 8.43 -20.85 7.18
C ASP A 265 8.67 -21.13 5.69
N GLY A 266 9.43 -20.24 5.02
CA GLY A 266 9.87 -20.40 3.63
C GLY A 266 8.73 -20.52 2.60
N SER A 267 7.54 -19.96 2.88
CA SER A 267 6.36 -20.12 2.02
C SER A 267 5.92 -18.87 1.28
N VAL A 268 6.57 -17.72 1.50
CA VAL A 268 6.17 -16.43 0.95
C VAL A 268 7.27 -15.86 0.07
N ALA A 269 6.97 -15.61 -1.21
CA ALA A 269 7.88 -14.92 -2.11
C ALA A 269 7.81 -13.40 -1.90
N LEU A 270 8.95 -12.70 -2.03
CA LEU A 270 9.01 -11.25 -2.00
C LEU A 270 8.31 -10.62 -3.21
N ALA A 271 8.48 -11.22 -4.40
CA ALA A 271 7.77 -10.76 -5.59
C ALA A 271 7.65 -11.83 -6.67
N ARG A 272 6.69 -11.59 -7.59
CA ARG A 272 6.55 -12.26 -8.89
C ARG A 272 6.27 -11.24 -10.00
N PRO A 273 6.69 -11.49 -11.27
CA PRO A 273 6.51 -10.54 -12.36
C PRO A 273 5.08 -10.55 -12.90
N TRP A 274 4.36 -9.47 -12.70
CA TRP A 274 3.03 -9.32 -13.29
C TRP A 274 3.10 -8.58 -14.62
N HIS A 275 2.68 -9.26 -15.70
CA HIS A 275 2.51 -8.68 -17.02
C HIS A 275 1.00 -8.56 -17.32
N PRO A 276 0.39 -7.38 -17.13
CA PRO A 276 -1.05 -7.21 -17.37
C PRO A 276 -1.40 -7.54 -18.82
N THR A 277 -2.50 -8.27 -19.02
CA THR A 277 -2.99 -8.57 -20.36
C THR A 277 -3.56 -7.31 -20.99
N ARG A 278 -3.02 -6.87 -22.13
CA ARG A 278 -3.42 -5.67 -22.87
C ARG A 278 -3.78 -5.99 -24.31
N ASN A 279 -4.54 -5.08 -24.94
CA ASN A 279 -4.82 -5.14 -26.37
C ASN A 279 -3.69 -4.45 -27.15
N PHE A 280 -3.13 -5.14 -28.12
CA PHE A 280 -2.16 -4.65 -29.08
C PHE A 280 -2.71 -4.76 -30.49
N PRO A 281 -2.12 -4.11 -31.50
CA PRO A 281 -2.58 -4.22 -32.90
C PRO A 281 -2.60 -5.66 -33.43
N ASP A 282 -1.73 -6.53 -32.89
CA ASP A 282 -1.56 -7.92 -33.30
C ASP A 282 -2.20 -8.95 -32.36
N GLY A 283 -2.97 -8.52 -31.37
CA GLY A 283 -3.68 -9.42 -30.46
C GLY A 283 -3.78 -8.94 -29.01
N ARG A 284 -4.34 -9.80 -28.16
CA ARG A 284 -4.50 -9.52 -26.72
C ARG A 284 -3.65 -10.50 -25.91
N TYR A 285 -2.57 -10.00 -25.31
CA TYR A 285 -1.60 -10.81 -24.55
C TYR A 285 -0.96 -10.00 -23.41
N ALA A 286 -0.16 -10.67 -22.61
CA ALA A 286 0.62 -10.07 -21.52
C ALA A 286 1.59 -9.01 -22.03
N ASP A 287 1.60 -7.81 -21.44
CA ASP A 287 2.40 -6.68 -21.90
C ASP A 287 3.91 -7.00 -21.76
N PRO A 288 4.65 -7.13 -22.87
CA PRO A 288 6.07 -7.45 -22.82
C PRO A 288 6.94 -6.30 -22.25
N ASN A 289 6.39 -5.07 -22.21
CA ASN A 289 7.09 -3.91 -21.67
C ASN A 289 6.86 -3.72 -20.16
N ALA A 290 5.97 -4.50 -19.55
CA ALA A 290 5.73 -4.48 -18.11
C ALA A 290 6.79 -5.33 -17.37
N VAL A 291 8.06 -4.90 -17.44
CA VAL A 291 9.18 -5.57 -16.75
C VAL A 291 9.22 -5.12 -15.29
N GLY A 292 8.50 -5.84 -14.44
CA GLY A 292 8.25 -5.49 -13.04
C GLY A 292 9.51 -5.20 -12.24
N GLN A 293 9.47 -4.17 -11.41
CA GLN A 293 10.55 -3.81 -10.50
C GLN A 293 10.11 -3.87 -9.04
N ALA A 294 10.81 -4.67 -8.24
CA ALA A 294 10.68 -4.74 -6.79
C ALA A 294 12.05 -4.62 -6.13
N LEU A 295 12.19 -3.64 -5.22
CA LEU A 295 13.41 -3.42 -4.44
C LEU A 295 13.08 -3.56 -2.96
N TYR A 296 13.84 -4.41 -2.26
CA TYR A 296 13.80 -4.54 -0.80
C TYR A 296 15.16 -4.13 -0.24
N ILE A 297 15.20 -3.04 0.55
CA ILE A 297 16.46 -2.46 1.01
C ILE A 297 16.39 -2.28 2.53
N ASP A 298 17.42 -2.76 3.25
CA ASP A 298 17.58 -2.65 4.70
C ASP A 298 16.36 -3.15 5.51
N CYS A 299 15.66 -4.16 5.02
CA CYS A 299 14.47 -4.70 5.66
C CYS A 299 14.79 -5.71 6.77
N PHE A 300 13.85 -5.94 7.66
CA PHE A 300 13.83 -7.14 8.49
C PHE A 300 12.88 -8.16 7.88
N MET A 301 13.35 -9.39 7.67
CA MET A 301 12.58 -10.48 7.07
C MET A 301 12.48 -11.64 8.07
N ASP A 302 11.24 -12.00 8.47
CA ASP A 302 10.97 -13.16 9.30
C ASP A 302 11.04 -14.46 8.48
N ALA A 303 11.16 -15.61 9.13
CA ALA A 303 11.44 -16.93 8.55
C ALA A 303 10.44 -17.40 7.49
N HIS A 304 9.25 -16.76 7.36
CA HIS A 304 8.28 -17.12 6.34
C HIS A 304 8.71 -16.76 4.91
N ILE A 305 9.70 -15.89 4.75
CA ILE A 305 10.19 -15.50 3.42
C ILE A 305 10.93 -16.69 2.79
N LEU A 306 10.60 -16.93 1.51
CA LEU A 306 11.17 -17.99 0.68
C LEU A 306 12.69 -17.84 0.56
N PRO A 307 13.47 -18.93 0.68
CA PRO A 307 14.94 -18.84 0.50
C PRO A 307 15.39 -18.21 -0.82
N ASP A 308 14.68 -18.50 -1.90
CA ASP A 308 14.95 -17.95 -3.23
C ASP A 308 14.40 -16.53 -3.44
N HIS A 309 13.68 -15.97 -2.48
CA HIS A 309 13.03 -14.68 -2.46
C HIS A 309 11.94 -14.50 -3.54
N TRP A 310 12.10 -15.03 -4.74
CA TRP A 310 11.30 -14.69 -5.91
C TRP A 310 10.59 -15.93 -6.48
N THR A 311 9.50 -15.70 -7.19
CA THR A 311 8.80 -16.77 -7.92
C THR A 311 8.33 -16.26 -9.29
N SER A 312 8.03 -17.21 -10.20
CA SER A 312 7.55 -16.93 -11.54
C SER A 312 6.02 -16.69 -11.56
N MET A 313 5.52 -16.11 -12.65
CA MET A 313 4.10 -15.91 -12.89
C MET A 313 3.72 -16.29 -14.31
N ALA A 314 2.62 -17.04 -14.46
CA ALA A 314 2.04 -17.31 -15.76
C ALA A 314 1.24 -16.10 -16.25
N GLY A 315 1.32 -15.83 -17.55
CA GLY A 315 0.57 -14.77 -18.21
C GLY A 315 -0.13 -15.23 -19.49
N THR A 316 -0.84 -14.33 -20.14
CA THR A 316 -1.53 -14.60 -21.40
C THR A 316 -0.53 -14.59 -22.55
N ALA A 317 -0.37 -15.71 -23.25
CA ALA A 317 0.41 -15.81 -24.46
C ALA A 317 -0.29 -15.15 -25.67
N ARG A 318 0.40 -15.01 -26.80
CA ARG A 318 -0.16 -14.40 -28.02
C ARG A 318 -1.34 -15.17 -28.61
N ASP A 319 -1.41 -16.47 -28.37
CA ASP A 319 -2.53 -17.33 -28.77
C ASP A 319 -3.75 -17.24 -27.82
N GLY A 320 -3.65 -16.43 -26.75
CA GLY A 320 -4.68 -16.23 -25.74
C GLY A 320 -4.64 -17.25 -24.58
N SER A 321 -3.79 -18.28 -24.64
CA SER A 321 -3.62 -19.25 -23.56
C SER A 321 -2.88 -18.64 -22.36
N LYS A 322 -2.95 -19.31 -21.20
CA LYS A 322 -2.22 -18.90 -19.98
C LYS A 322 -0.87 -19.63 -19.85
N THR A 323 -0.14 -19.70 -20.94
CA THR A 323 1.12 -20.49 -21.05
C THR A 323 2.37 -19.65 -21.12
N ALA A 324 2.29 -18.33 -21.29
CA ALA A 324 3.47 -17.47 -21.18
C ALA A 324 3.98 -17.50 -19.73
N LEU A 325 5.24 -17.87 -19.52
CA LEU A 325 5.88 -17.88 -18.21
C LEU A 325 6.86 -16.72 -18.11
N PHE A 326 6.64 -15.84 -17.13
CA PHE A 326 7.56 -14.76 -16.79
C PHE A 326 8.33 -15.16 -15.54
N THR A 327 9.65 -14.98 -15.60
CA THR A 327 10.55 -15.44 -14.54
C THR A 327 11.18 -14.27 -13.80
N PRO A 328 11.67 -14.49 -12.56
CA PRO A 328 12.45 -13.47 -11.86
C PRO A 328 13.68 -13.00 -12.66
N GLN A 329 14.24 -13.90 -13.49
CA GLN A 329 15.38 -13.61 -14.35
C GLN A 329 15.08 -12.58 -15.44
N ASP A 330 13.83 -12.45 -15.83
CA ASP A 330 13.37 -11.47 -16.82
C ASP A 330 12.87 -10.17 -16.15
N SER A 331 13.06 -10.03 -14.84
CA SER A 331 12.50 -8.95 -14.02
C SER A 331 13.57 -8.13 -13.33
N ARG A 332 13.19 -6.98 -12.80
CA ARG A 332 14.09 -6.05 -12.08
C ARG A 332 13.89 -6.20 -10.55
N PHE A 333 14.15 -7.41 -10.04
CA PHE A 333 13.99 -7.73 -8.63
C PHE A 333 15.33 -7.68 -7.91
N PHE A 334 15.38 -7.00 -6.78
CA PHE A 334 16.61 -6.76 -6.05
C PHE A 334 16.37 -6.73 -4.53
N GLU A 335 17.27 -7.33 -3.79
CA GLU A 335 17.33 -7.26 -2.33
C GLU A 335 18.73 -6.88 -1.88
N SER A 336 18.84 -5.99 -0.88
CA SER A 336 20.12 -5.59 -0.32
C SER A 336 20.00 -5.14 1.13
N GLY A 337 20.97 -5.52 1.95
CA GLY A 337 21.14 -5.04 3.30
C GLY A 337 20.10 -5.54 4.31
N SER A 338 19.19 -6.41 3.91
CA SER A 338 18.17 -6.94 4.82
C SER A 338 18.76 -7.92 5.83
N ARG A 339 18.04 -8.13 6.93
CA ARG A 339 18.43 -8.98 8.05
C ARG A 339 17.26 -9.80 8.58
N GLY A 340 17.53 -10.79 9.38
CA GLY A 340 16.54 -11.68 9.98
C GLY A 340 16.57 -13.08 9.36
N PRO A 341 15.78 -14.02 9.88
CA PRO A 341 15.86 -15.43 9.47
C PRO A 341 15.40 -15.68 8.03
N GLY A 342 14.63 -14.77 7.43
CA GLY A 342 14.19 -14.84 6.04
C GLY A 342 15.06 -14.05 5.05
N ALA A 343 16.06 -13.32 5.54
CA ALA A 343 17.02 -12.60 4.70
C ALA A 343 18.15 -13.54 4.29
N HIS A 344 17.86 -14.43 3.35
CA HIS A 344 18.84 -15.36 2.82
C HIS A 344 19.74 -14.64 1.81
N HIS A 345 21.04 -14.54 2.11
CA HIS A 345 22.02 -13.97 1.19
C HIS A 345 22.40 -14.96 0.08
N ALA A 346 21.43 -15.65 -0.49
CA ALA A 346 21.68 -16.51 -1.62
C ALA A 346 21.95 -15.64 -2.86
N ASP A 347 23.02 -15.91 -3.58
CA ASP A 347 23.31 -15.35 -4.91
C ASP A 347 22.29 -15.82 -5.97
N ILE A 348 21.01 -15.87 -5.57
CA ILE A 348 19.90 -16.37 -6.37
C ILE A 348 19.18 -15.18 -6.95
N GLY A 349 19.34 -14.97 -8.21
CA GLY A 349 18.66 -13.92 -8.95
C GLY A 349 19.59 -13.17 -9.88
N ILE A 350 19.00 -12.35 -10.72
CA ILE A 350 19.75 -11.42 -11.56
C ILE A 350 20.44 -10.43 -10.62
N LYS A 351 21.75 -10.40 -10.68
CA LYS A 351 22.51 -9.24 -10.18
C LYS A 351 22.16 -8.07 -11.08
N TRP A 352 21.11 -7.34 -10.70
CA TRP A 352 20.84 -6.10 -11.38
C TRP A 352 21.91 -5.08 -10.98
N THR A 353 22.95 -5.01 -11.83
CA THR A 353 24.12 -4.14 -11.60
C THR A 353 23.80 -2.66 -11.64
N ASP A 354 22.60 -2.28 -12.11
CA ASP A 354 22.12 -0.91 -12.21
C ASP A 354 20.88 -0.67 -11.30
N ALA A 355 20.78 -1.37 -10.18
CA ALA A 355 19.73 -1.12 -9.20
C ALA A 355 19.82 0.32 -8.68
N PRO A 356 18.69 1.06 -8.61
CA PRO A 356 18.69 2.41 -8.07
C PRO A 356 19.07 2.39 -6.59
N SER A 357 19.94 3.32 -6.20
CA SER A 357 20.21 3.56 -4.78
C SER A 357 18.98 4.17 -4.08
N ILE A 358 18.92 4.06 -2.73
CA ILE A 358 17.83 4.71 -1.98
C ILE A 358 17.84 6.23 -2.16
N ALA A 359 18.99 6.85 -2.32
CA ALA A 359 19.10 8.29 -2.64
C ALA A 359 18.47 8.62 -3.99
N GLU A 360 18.68 7.78 -5.02
CA GLU A 360 18.02 7.94 -6.32
C GLU A 360 16.51 7.74 -6.21
N VAL A 361 16.06 6.70 -5.51
CA VAL A 361 14.62 6.44 -5.26
C VAL A 361 13.97 7.63 -4.58
N THR A 362 14.58 8.14 -3.52
CA THR A 362 14.10 9.31 -2.78
C THR A 362 13.98 10.52 -3.68
N ARG A 363 15.04 10.82 -4.45
CA ARG A 363 15.04 11.95 -5.39
C ARG A 363 13.96 11.82 -6.46
N VAL A 364 13.73 10.63 -7.02
CA VAL A 364 12.75 10.43 -8.10
C VAL A 364 11.30 10.50 -7.58
N ILE A 365 11.04 9.88 -6.41
CA ILE A 365 9.68 9.82 -5.87
C ILE A 365 9.30 11.10 -5.12
N LEU A 366 10.21 11.68 -4.34
CA LEU A 366 9.90 12.77 -3.42
C LEU A 366 10.30 14.17 -3.94
N ASP A 367 10.89 14.25 -5.14
CA ASP A 367 11.18 15.55 -5.76
C ASP A 367 9.90 16.40 -5.89
N ASP A 368 10.00 17.69 -5.63
CA ASP A 368 8.87 18.65 -5.63
C ASP A 368 7.68 18.27 -4.70
N TRP A 369 7.91 17.43 -3.65
CA TRP A 369 6.86 16.97 -2.76
C TRP A 369 7.14 17.28 -1.28
N PRO A 370 6.87 18.53 -0.84
CA PRO A 370 7.24 19.00 0.50
C PRO A 370 6.52 18.26 1.63
N GLU A 371 5.30 17.73 1.41
CA GLU A 371 4.54 16.99 2.41
C GLU A 371 5.13 15.60 2.70
N ALA A 372 5.94 15.09 1.78
CA ALA A 372 6.62 13.81 1.91
C ALA A 372 7.95 13.87 2.68
N SER A 373 8.30 15.03 3.26
CA SER A 373 9.53 15.18 4.05
C SER A 373 9.71 14.04 5.04
N ILE A 374 10.74 13.24 4.84
CA ILE A 374 11.06 12.07 5.66
C ILE A 374 12.40 12.35 6.35
N GLY A 375 12.36 12.57 7.65
CA GLY A 375 13.59 12.69 8.44
C GLY A 375 14.45 11.44 8.31
N GLY A 376 15.76 11.63 8.03
CA GLY A 376 16.72 10.51 7.97
C GLY A 376 16.74 9.69 6.69
N LEU A 377 16.16 10.18 5.58
CA LEU A 377 16.49 9.71 4.24
C LEU A 377 17.72 10.46 3.71
N PRO A 378 18.66 9.80 2.99
CA PRO A 378 19.81 10.43 2.40
C PRO A 378 19.45 11.41 1.28
#